data_6eab8b142ee9e7cfc916da1851f68c96
#
_entry.id   6eab8b142ee9e7cfc916da1851f68c96
#
_cell.length_a   1.000
_cell.length_b   1.000
_cell.length_c   1.000
_cell.angle_alpha   90.00
_cell.angle_beta   90.00
_cell.angle_gamma   90.00
#
_symmetry.space_group_name_H-M   'P 1'
#
loop_
_entity.id
_entity.type
_entity.pdbx_description
1 polymer ?
#
loop_
_entity_poly.entity_id
_entity_poly.type
_entity_poly.pdbx_seq_one_letter_code
_entity_poly.pdbx_strand_id
1 'polypeptide(L)'
;MTRTKNILMLGVMLLMVIIAGCSKEEEKKNKGTSAKAKDSYTIKHAMGETTVNGTPKRVVVLTNEGAEALLTVGVTPVGTTKPRAGDEWYPHLAKELKNTKVVGTERDINLEAVMKLQPDLIIGNKMRHEKIYEQLKEIAPTVYTETLRGDWKENFTLYTKAVNKEKEGQNALNDYKKRIAAIKEQLGDKINSKVSILRFVPGDVRIYQKNSFSGVVLNDIGFKRPPLQDKDEFAIKGITKEQIPNMDGDYVFYFTSDKDADKNNEGNTLAKEWTEDPLFKQLQASKDNKVFQVDEVIWNTAGGIVAANLMLDDIEKYFLK
;
A
#
# COMPACT_ATOMS: atom_id res chain seq x y z
N MET A 1 30.38 40.18 -64.06
CA MET A 1 29.63 40.38 -65.32
C MET A 1 28.16 40.19 -64.97
N THR A 2 27.52 41.32 -64.77
CA THR A 2 26.53 41.91 -65.66
C THR A 2 25.22 41.16 -65.62
N ARG A 3 24.23 41.70 -65.17
CA ARG A 3 23.33 42.86 -65.38
C ARG A 3 21.92 42.34 -65.34
N THR A 4 21.14 42.90 -64.46
CA THR A 4 20.09 43.92 -64.70
C THR A 4 18.82 43.36 -65.35
N LYS A 5 17.67 43.69 -65.04
CA LYS A 5 16.93 44.84 -64.52
C LYS A 5 15.45 44.49 -64.58
N ASN A 6 14.75 44.89 -63.60
CA ASN A 6 13.70 45.90 -63.59
C ASN A 6 12.37 45.66 -64.34
N ILE A 7 11.35 46.00 -63.61
CA ILE A 7 10.34 47.07 -63.86
C ILE A 7 9.06 46.50 -64.44
N LEU A 8 7.88 46.79 -64.05
CA LEU A 8 7.17 47.89 -63.38
C LEU A 8 5.69 47.56 -63.45
N MET A 9 4.97 47.74 -62.39
CA MET A 9 3.94 48.78 -62.26
C MET A 9 2.54 48.57 -62.85
N LEU A 10 1.64 48.94 -61.96
CA LEU A 10 0.32 49.61 -62.20
C LEU A 10 -0.80 48.72 -62.74
N GLY A 11 -1.94 48.71 -62.23
CA GLY A 11 -2.69 49.63 -61.37
C GLY A 11 -4.17 49.43 -61.63
N VAL A 12 -4.95 50.03 -60.80
CA VAL A 12 -6.34 50.49 -61.04
C VAL A 12 -7.44 49.41 -60.72
N MET A 13 -8.01 49.40 -59.57
CA MET A 13 -9.09 50.23 -59.00
C MET A 13 -10.45 50.10 -59.74
N LEU A 14 -11.48 49.83 -58.90
CA LEU A 14 -12.89 50.18 -59.06
C LEU A 14 -13.81 49.10 -59.64
N LEU A 15 -14.82 48.57 -58.99
CA LEU A 15 -16.09 49.25 -58.62
C LEU A 15 -17.01 48.29 -57.85
N MET A 16 -17.68 48.82 -56.87
CA MET A 16 -18.76 48.19 -56.11
C MET A 16 -19.96 47.85 -57.07
N VAL A 17 -20.61 46.72 -56.76
CA VAL A 17 -22.05 46.60 -56.92
C VAL A 17 -22.63 45.79 -55.79
N ILE A 18 -23.48 46.42 -55.02
CA ILE A 18 -24.34 45.84 -53.98
C ILE A 18 -25.53 45.20 -54.66
N ILE A 19 -25.75 43.92 -54.41
CA ILE A 19 -27.09 43.32 -54.65
C ILE A 19 -27.51 42.60 -53.35
N ALA A 20 -28.51 43.16 -52.69
CA ALA A 20 -29.24 42.56 -51.63
C ALA A 20 -30.12 41.42 -52.14
N GLY A 21 -29.86 40.21 -51.62
CA GLY A 21 -30.71 39.05 -51.85
C GLY A 21 -30.98 38.37 -50.50
N CYS A 22 -32.17 38.64 -49.91
CA CYS A 22 -32.68 37.88 -48.78
C CYS A 22 -32.96 36.44 -49.23
N SER A 23 -32.23 35.48 -48.70
CA SER A 23 -32.60 34.07 -48.68
C SER A 23 -32.56 33.62 -47.21
N LYS A 24 -33.74 33.29 -46.65
CA LYS A 24 -33.86 32.59 -45.39
C LYS A 24 -33.30 31.21 -45.51
N GLU A 25 -32.12 30.94 -44.98
CA GLU A 25 -31.64 29.62 -44.69
C GLU A 25 -31.74 29.37 -43.18
N GLU A 26 -32.54 28.35 -42.83
CA GLU A 26 -32.70 27.87 -41.50
C GLU A 26 -31.33 27.39 -40.95
N GLU A 27 -30.75 28.11 -39.99
CA GLU A 27 -29.65 27.60 -39.20
C GLU A 27 -30.14 26.38 -38.40
N LYS A 28 -29.87 25.19 -38.93
CA LYS A 28 -29.79 23.98 -38.11
C LYS A 28 -28.70 24.21 -37.10
N LYS A 29 -29.08 24.66 -35.90
CA LYS A 29 -28.25 24.57 -34.68
C LYS A 29 -27.85 23.13 -34.50
N ASN A 30 -26.69 22.78 -35.01
CA ASN A 30 -25.98 21.58 -34.68
C ASN A 30 -25.56 21.75 -33.19
N LYS A 31 -26.43 21.32 -32.28
CA LYS A 31 -26.04 21.10 -30.86
C LYS A 31 -25.01 19.98 -30.85
N GLY A 32 -23.79 20.32 -31.20
CA GLY A 32 -22.64 19.53 -30.81
C GLY A 32 -22.66 19.44 -29.28
N THR A 33 -23.14 18.31 -28.82
CA THR A 33 -22.93 17.89 -27.43
C THR A 33 -21.43 17.84 -27.23
N SER A 34 -20.85 18.96 -26.78
CA SER A 34 -19.54 18.97 -26.18
C SER A 34 -19.65 18.03 -24.97
N ALA A 35 -19.29 16.76 -25.16
CA ALA A 35 -19.03 15.88 -24.05
C ALA A 35 -17.99 16.63 -23.20
N LYS A 36 -18.35 17.09 -21.98
CA LYS A 36 -17.40 17.56 -21.01
C LYS A 36 -16.26 16.56 -21.00
N ALA A 37 -15.06 17.02 -21.39
CA ALA A 37 -13.87 16.23 -21.25
C ALA A 37 -13.89 15.69 -19.80
N LYS A 38 -13.93 14.38 -19.66
CA LYS A 38 -13.84 13.77 -18.33
C LYS A 38 -12.53 14.27 -17.75
N ASP A 39 -12.58 14.88 -16.55
CA ASP A 39 -11.37 15.27 -15.84
C ASP A 39 -10.48 14.03 -15.76
N SER A 40 -9.38 14.02 -16.48
CA SER A 40 -8.40 12.93 -16.46
C SER A 40 -7.14 13.40 -15.74
N TYR A 41 -6.48 12.50 -15.07
CA TYR A 41 -5.20 12.76 -14.39
C TYR A 41 -4.22 11.62 -14.64
N THR A 42 -2.94 11.96 -14.66
CA THR A 42 -1.85 11.02 -14.90
C THR A 42 -1.13 10.72 -13.59
N ILE A 43 -0.87 9.44 -13.36
CA ILE A 43 -0.18 8.93 -12.16
C ILE A 43 1.15 8.33 -12.59
N LYS A 44 2.23 8.82 -12.02
CA LYS A 44 3.55 8.19 -12.07
C LYS A 44 3.59 7.07 -11.04
N HIS A 45 4.06 5.91 -11.44
CA HIS A 45 4.09 4.71 -10.59
C HIS A 45 5.24 3.78 -11.00
N ALA A 46 5.41 2.68 -10.28
CA ALA A 46 6.56 1.78 -10.45
C ALA A 46 6.78 1.19 -11.87
N MET A 47 5.74 1.19 -12.70
CA MET A 47 5.80 0.65 -14.08
C MET A 47 5.64 1.74 -15.15
N GLY A 48 5.81 3.03 -14.79
CA GLY A 48 5.70 4.15 -15.71
C GLY A 48 4.60 5.13 -15.34
N GLU A 49 3.76 5.48 -16.29
CA GLU A 49 2.66 6.43 -16.09
C GLU A 49 1.34 5.84 -16.58
N THR A 50 0.27 6.09 -15.84
CA THR A 50 -1.10 5.67 -16.22
C THR A 50 -2.04 6.86 -16.13
N THR A 51 -2.82 7.07 -17.20
CA THR A 51 -3.90 8.07 -17.21
C THR A 51 -5.20 7.44 -16.71
N VAL A 52 -5.81 8.07 -15.71
CA VAL A 52 -7.09 7.67 -15.13
C VAL A 52 -8.15 8.68 -15.52
N ASN A 53 -9.30 8.23 -15.99
CA ASN A 53 -10.41 9.08 -16.47
C ASN A 53 -11.48 9.25 -15.37
N GLY A 54 -11.63 10.46 -14.84
CA GLY A 54 -12.56 10.78 -13.77
C GLY A 54 -12.21 10.06 -12.48
N THR A 55 -13.13 10.03 -11.52
CA THR A 55 -12.95 9.26 -10.28
C THR A 55 -13.36 7.80 -10.51
N PRO A 56 -12.44 6.84 -10.28
CA PRO A 56 -12.73 5.42 -10.44
C PRO A 56 -13.87 4.95 -9.54
N LYS A 57 -14.72 4.09 -10.08
CA LYS A 57 -15.90 3.54 -9.36
C LYS A 57 -15.81 2.02 -9.18
N ARG A 58 -15.05 1.36 -10.03
CA ARG A 58 -14.91 -0.11 -10.05
C ARG A 58 -13.45 -0.49 -9.91
N VAL A 59 -12.92 -0.29 -8.71
CA VAL A 59 -11.51 -0.52 -8.42
C VAL A 59 -11.29 -1.99 -8.04
N VAL A 60 -10.32 -2.61 -8.68
CA VAL A 60 -9.73 -3.89 -8.23
C VAL A 60 -8.37 -3.59 -7.61
N VAL A 61 -8.13 -4.09 -6.39
CA VAL A 61 -6.86 -3.93 -5.70
C VAL A 61 -6.26 -5.29 -5.35
N LEU A 62 -4.98 -5.49 -5.68
CA LEU A 62 -4.32 -6.79 -5.67
C LEU A 62 -3.46 -7.04 -4.42
N THR A 63 -3.61 -6.21 -3.39
CA THR A 63 -2.89 -6.35 -2.11
C THR A 63 -3.81 -6.05 -0.92
N ASN A 64 -3.58 -6.72 0.21
CA ASN A 64 -4.30 -6.43 1.46
C ASN A 64 -4.01 -5.02 1.97
N GLU A 65 -2.74 -4.58 1.87
CA GLU A 65 -2.31 -3.21 2.17
C GLU A 65 -3.12 -2.17 1.37
N GLY A 66 -3.31 -2.41 0.06
CA GLY A 66 -4.10 -1.54 -0.81
C GLY A 66 -5.59 -1.58 -0.48
N ALA A 67 -6.14 -2.74 -0.07
CA ALA A 67 -7.52 -2.82 0.37
C ALA A 67 -7.77 -1.96 1.63
N GLU A 68 -6.86 -2.01 2.62
CA GLU A 68 -6.89 -1.11 3.77
C GLU A 68 -6.87 0.37 3.37
N ALA A 69 -6.01 0.72 2.42
CA ALA A 69 -5.87 2.10 1.95
C ALA A 69 -7.16 2.62 1.32
N LEU A 70 -7.77 1.83 0.43
CA LEU A 70 -9.02 2.20 -0.22
C LEU A 70 -10.18 2.34 0.78
N LEU A 71 -10.34 1.38 1.68
CA LEU A 71 -11.39 1.43 2.71
C LEU A 71 -11.23 2.65 3.62
N THR A 72 -10.00 3.00 3.99
CA THR A 72 -9.71 4.18 4.82
C THR A 72 -10.21 5.48 4.19
N VAL A 73 -10.20 5.59 2.87
CA VAL A 73 -10.68 6.79 2.15
C VAL A 73 -12.10 6.63 1.60
N GLY A 74 -12.84 5.64 2.09
CA GLY A 74 -14.26 5.42 1.77
C GLY A 74 -14.49 4.79 0.40
N VAL A 75 -13.51 4.11 -0.16
CA VAL A 75 -13.62 3.37 -1.44
C VAL A 75 -13.65 1.88 -1.16
N THR A 76 -14.79 1.23 -1.38
CA THR A 76 -14.88 -0.22 -1.31
C THR A 76 -14.52 -0.82 -2.66
N PRO A 77 -13.46 -1.65 -2.78
CA PRO A 77 -13.08 -2.27 -4.03
C PRO A 77 -14.14 -3.28 -4.49
N VAL A 78 -14.36 -3.40 -5.81
CA VAL A 78 -15.25 -4.42 -6.38
C VAL A 78 -14.60 -5.81 -6.36
N GLY A 79 -13.28 -5.86 -6.28
CA GLY A 79 -12.49 -7.08 -6.15
C GLY A 79 -11.18 -6.84 -5.43
N THR A 80 -10.77 -7.79 -4.61
CA THR A 80 -9.44 -7.79 -3.97
C THR A 80 -8.95 -9.21 -3.70
N THR A 81 -7.70 -9.33 -3.27
CA THR A 81 -7.09 -10.60 -2.92
C THR A 81 -7.49 -11.03 -1.51
N LYS A 82 -7.73 -12.32 -1.34
CA LYS A 82 -7.88 -12.87 0.01
C LYS A 82 -6.51 -13.06 0.68
N PRO A 83 -6.45 -13.11 2.00
CA PRO A 83 -5.27 -13.56 2.72
C PRO A 83 -4.77 -14.91 2.20
N ARG A 84 -3.50 -15.19 2.41
CA ARG A 84 -2.89 -16.46 2.00
C ARG A 84 -3.55 -17.66 2.69
N ALA A 85 -4.05 -17.43 3.89
CA ALA A 85 -4.65 -18.43 4.74
C ALA A 85 -5.71 -17.76 5.64
N GLY A 86 -6.58 -18.56 6.23
CA GLY A 86 -7.69 -18.07 7.06
C GLY A 86 -8.97 -17.84 6.28
N ASP A 87 -9.80 -17.01 6.85
CA ASP A 87 -11.07 -16.61 6.26
C ASP A 87 -10.88 -15.85 4.95
N GLU A 88 -11.98 -15.58 4.27
CA GLU A 88 -11.97 -14.81 3.00
C GLU A 88 -11.34 -13.42 3.16
N TRP A 89 -11.48 -12.81 4.34
CA TRP A 89 -10.94 -11.50 4.67
C TRP A 89 -10.29 -11.49 6.07
N TYR A 90 -9.34 -10.61 6.27
CA TYR A 90 -8.85 -10.32 7.62
C TYR A 90 -9.98 -9.80 8.52
N PRO A 91 -10.04 -10.19 9.80
CA PRO A 91 -11.14 -9.85 10.71
C PRO A 91 -11.48 -8.36 10.75
N HIS A 92 -10.46 -7.49 10.71
CA HIS A 92 -10.62 -6.03 10.74
C HIS A 92 -11.14 -5.42 9.43
N LEU A 93 -11.21 -6.20 8.32
CA LEU A 93 -11.72 -5.77 7.01
C LEU A 93 -13.00 -6.50 6.59
N ALA A 94 -13.36 -7.58 7.28
CA ALA A 94 -14.41 -8.50 6.85
C ALA A 94 -15.78 -7.83 6.68
N LYS A 95 -16.09 -6.86 7.53
CA LYS A 95 -17.37 -6.13 7.49
C LYS A 95 -17.50 -5.29 6.21
N GLU A 96 -16.45 -4.54 5.89
CA GLU A 96 -16.40 -3.62 4.76
C GLU A 96 -16.28 -4.35 3.42
N LEU A 97 -15.59 -5.51 3.41
CA LEU A 97 -15.34 -6.32 2.21
C LEU A 97 -16.40 -7.40 1.93
N LYS A 98 -17.45 -7.50 2.72
CA LYS A 98 -18.49 -8.58 2.62
C LYS A 98 -19.11 -8.75 1.22
N ASN A 99 -19.12 -7.71 0.39
CA ASN A 99 -19.66 -7.73 -0.97
C ASN A 99 -18.56 -7.69 -2.05
N THR A 100 -17.30 -7.58 -1.66
CA THR A 100 -16.15 -7.57 -2.56
C THR A 100 -15.90 -8.98 -3.09
N LYS A 101 -15.45 -9.10 -4.33
CA LYS A 101 -15.14 -10.40 -4.93
C LYS A 101 -13.67 -10.77 -4.75
N VAL A 102 -13.42 -12.03 -4.46
CA VAL A 102 -12.05 -12.57 -4.42
C VAL A 102 -11.51 -12.69 -5.84
N VAL A 103 -10.36 -12.10 -6.10
CA VAL A 103 -9.62 -12.20 -7.38
C VAL A 103 -8.33 -13.01 -7.26
N GLY A 104 -8.22 -13.85 -6.26
CA GLY A 104 -7.04 -14.68 -5.98
C GLY A 104 -6.39 -14.35 -4.65
N THR A 105 -5.11 -14.67 -4.53
CA THR A 105 -4.22 -14.26 -3.43
C THR A 105 -3.20 -13.25 -3.96
N GLU A 106 -2.49 -12.53 -3.08
CA GLU A 106 -1.43 -11.59 -3.52
C GLU A 106 -0.31 -12.22 -4.37
N ARG A 107 -0.18 -13.54 -4.38
CA ARG A 107 0.86 -14.26 -5.13
C ARG A 107 0.33 -14.93 -6.38
N ASP A 108 -0.99 -15.12 -6.45
CA ASP A 108 -1.65 -15.86 -7.51
C ASP A 108 -2.97 -15.15 -7.85
N ILE A 109 -2.93 -14.28 -8.85
CA ILE A 109 -4.04 -13.47 -9.31
C ILE A 109 -4.82 -14.21 -10.40
N ASN A 110 -6.11 -14.32 -10.23
CA ASN A 110 -7.01 -14.83 -11.24
C ASN A 110 -7.44 -13.72 -12.20
N LEU A 111 -6.74 -13.60 -13.33
CA LEU A 111 -6.98 -12.57 -14.35
C LEU A 111 -8.40 -12.63 -14.93
N GLU A 112 -8.97 -13.83 -15.08
CA GLU A 112 -10.35 -14.00 -15.56
C GLU A 112 -11.36 -13.40 -14.56
N ALA A 113 -11.14 -13.63 -13.26
CA ALA A 113 -11.95 -13.02 -12.21
C ALA A 113 -11.84 -11.49 -12.22
N VAL A 114 -10.64 -10.95 -12.43
CA VAL A 114 -10.42 -9.49 -12.58
C VAL A 114 -11.20 -8.96 -13.80
N MET A 115 -11.06 -9.60 -14.95
CA MET A 115 -11.73 -9.19 -16.19
C MET A 115 -13.26 -9.22 -16.05
N LYS A 116 -13.84 -10.23 -15.43
CA LYS A 116 -15.30 -10.34 -15.18
C LYS A 116 -15.85 -9.20 -14.34
N LEU A 117 -15.03 -8.58 -13.51
CA LEU A 117 -15.43 -7.43 -12.70
C LEU A 117 -15.49 -6.12 -13.51
N GLN A 118 -15.00 -6.09 -14.74
CA GLN A 118 -14.96 -4.89 -15.60
C GLN A 118 -14.46 -3.66 -14.80
N PRO A 119 -13.25 -3.69 -14.25
CA PRO A 119 -12.72 -2.57 -13.47
C PRO A 119 -12.47 -1.35 -14.36
N ASP A 120 -12.54 -0.17 -13.77
CA ASP A 120 -12.08 1.09 -14.37
C ASP A 120 -10.70 1.52 -13.85
N LEU A 121 -10.20 0.84 -12.83
CA LEU A 121 -8.85 0.96 -12.31
C LEU A 121 -8.41 -0.36 -11.67
N ILE A 122 -7.16 -0.76 -11.94
CA ILE A 122 -6.49 -1.86 -11.23
C ILE A 122 -5.30 -1.28 -10.46
N ILE A 123 -5.20 -1.65 -9.18
CA ILE A 123 -4.09 -1.26 -8.32
C ILE A 123 -3.32 -2.52 -7.91
N GLY A 124 -2.03 -2.54 -8.13
CA GLY A 124 -1.17 -3.66 -7.79
C GLY A 124 0.18 -3.22 -7.23
N ASN A 125 1.12 -4.16 -7.20
CA ASN A 125 2.45 -3.93 -6.66
C ASN A 125 3.49 -4.65 -7.53
N LYS A 126 4.55 -3.96 -7.90
CA LYS A 126 5.60 -4.48 -8.79
C LYS A 126 6.30 -5.70 -8.19
N MET A 127 6.66 -5.66 -6.91
CA MET A 127 7.32 -6.80 -6.24
C MET A 127 6.52 -8.11 -6.37
N ARG A 128 5.18 -8.05 -6.48
CA ARG A 128 4.29 -9.22 -6.57
C ARG A 128 3.84 -9.51 -8.00
N HIS A 129 3.51 -8.47 -8.76
CA HIS A 129 2.67 -8.59 -9.95
C HIS A 129 3.36 -8.14 -11.24
N GLU A 130 4.68 -7.83 -11.23
CA GLU A 130 5.41 -7.35 -12.40
C GLU A 130 5.17 -8.22 -13.65
N LYS A 131 5.18 -9.54 -13.47
CA LYS A 131 5.04 -10.50 -14.59
C LYS A 131 3.69 -10.47 -15.30
N ILE A 132 2.65 -9.96 -14.64
CA ILE A 132 1.29 -9.90 -15.18
C ILE A 132 0.85 -8.46 -15.49
N TYR A 133 1.74 -7.49 -15.36
CA TYR A 133 1.42 -6.06 -15.55
C TYR A 133 0.81 -5.77 -16.91
N GLU A 134 1.42 -6.25 -18.00
CA GLU A 134 0.91 -6.01 -19.35
C GLU A 134 -0.47 -6.62 -19.56
N GLN A 135 -0.72 -7.82 -19.03
CA GLN A 135 -2.03 -8.46 -19.09
C GLN A 135 -3.12 -7.68 -18.34
N LEU A 136 -2.77 -7.09 -17.20
CA LEU A 136 -3.70 -6.25 -16.43
C LEU A 136 -4.00 -4.93 -17.14
N LYS A 137 -3.02 -4.33 -17.81
CA LYS A 137 -3.22 -3.11 -18.62
C LYS A 137 -4.18 -3.31 -19.77
N GLU A 138 -4.25 -4.50 -20.34
CA GLU A 138 -5.23 -4.85 -21.39
C GLU A 138 -6.66 -4.88 -20.83
N ILE A 139 -6.84 -5.08 -19.51
CA ILE A 139 -8.14 -5.11 -18.85
C ILE A 139 -8.59 -3.69 -18.48
N ALA A 140 -7.72 -2.90 -17.82
CA ALA A 140 -8.03 -1.54 -17.36
C ALA A 140 -6.76 -0.73 -17.07
N PRO A 141 -6.85 0.61 -16.92
CA PRO A 141 -5.77 1.43 -16.39
C PRO A 141 -5.20 0.80 -15.10
N THR A 142 -3.87 0.61 -15.07
CA THR A 142 -3.20 -0.15 -14.01
C THR A 142 -2.11 0.70 -13.37
N VAL A 143 -2.12 0.81 -12.04
CA VAL A 143 -1.16 1.57 -11.22
C VAL A 143 -0.48 0.64 -10.23
N TYR A 144 0.85 0.66 -10.20
CA TYR A 144 1.64 -0.19 -9.30
C TYR A 144 2.49 0.59 -8.32
N THR A 145 2.47 0.20 -7.05
CA THR A 145 3.52 0.57 -6.09
C THR A 145 4.80 -0.24 -6.33
N GLU A 146 5.94 0.22 -5.84
CA GLU A 146 7.24 -0.44 -6.08
C GLU A 146 7.39 -1.68 -5.20
N THR A 147 7.35 -1.50 -3.88
CA THR A 147 7.53 -2.57 -2.90
C THR A 147 6.34 -2.65 -1.94
N LEU A 148 6.34 -3.69 -1.12
CA LEU A 148 5.52 -3.82 0.09
C LEU A 148 6.43 -3.69 1.32
N ARG A 149 5.91 -3.88 2.54
CA ARG A 149 6.66 -3.88 3.80
C ARG A 149 6.83 -2.48 4.40
N GLY A 150 8.08 -1.90 4.30
CA GLY A 150 8.41 -0.61 4.91
C GLY A 150 7.75 0.59 4.24
N ASP A 151 7.49 0.50 2.95
CA ASP A 151 7.04 1.63 2.11
C ASP A 151 5.51 1.87 2.17
N TRP A 152 4.83 1.37 3.21
CA TRP A 152 3.37 1.40 3.27
C TRP A 152 2.77 2.83 3.25
N LYS A 153 3.48 3.85 3.75
CA LYS A 153 3.01 5.25 3.73
C LYS A 153 3.08 5.86 2.33
N GLU A 154 4.15 5.58 1.61
CA GLU A 154 4.34 5.94 0.21
C GLU A 154 3.32 5.24 -0.67
N ASN A 155 3.12 3.95 -0.44
CA ASN A 155 2.12 3.14 -1.13
C ASN A 155 0.71 3.68 -0.85
N PHE A 156 0.37 3.96 0.40
CA PHE A 156 -0.90 4.55 0.79
C PHE A 156 -1.18 5.86 0.06
N THR A 157 -0.17 6.72 -0.03
CA THR A 157 -0.26 8.00 -0.75
C THR A 157 -0.56 7.78 -2.24
N LEU A 158 0.11 6.81 -2.87
CA LEU A 158 -0.12 6.47 -4.27
C LEU A 158 -1.52 5.87 -4.49
N TYR A 159 -1.95 4.95 -3.61
CA TYR A 159 -3.28 4.33 -3.70
C TYR A 159 -4.40 5.37 -3.59
N THR A 160 -4.30 6.27 -2.63
CA THR A 160 -5.33 7.31 -2.44
C THR A 160 -5.37 8.33 -3.58
N LYS A 161 -4.22 8.66 -4.14
CA LYS A 161 -4.12 9.46 -5.37
C LYS A 161 -4.74 8.74 -6.56
N ALA A 162 -4.49 7.43 -6.70
CA ALA A 162 -5.01 6.63 -7.79
C ALA A 162 -6.55 6.57 -7.84
N VAL A 163 -7.21 6.73 -6.71
CA VAL A 163 -8.68 6.76 -6.61
C VAL A 163 -9.25 8.19 -6.43
N ASN A 164 -8.45 9.22 -6.71
CA ASN A 164 -8.83 10.64 -6.57
C ASN A 164 -9.31 11.01 -5.15
N LYS A 165 -8.59 10.48 -4.13
CA LYS A 165 -8.84 10.64 -2.70
C LYS A 165 -7.60 11.14 -1.95
N GLU A 166 -6.75 11.92 -2.60
CA GLU A 166 -5.47 12.40 -2.05
C GLU A 166 -5.66 13.21 -0.76
N LYS A 167 -6.70 14.05 -0.71
CA LYS A 167 -7.00 14.86 0.48
C LYS A 167 -7.41 13.99 1.68
N GLU A 168 -8.30 13.04 1.47
CA GLU A 168 -8.73 12.09 2.50
C GLU A 168 -7.54 11.24 2.98
N GLY A 169 -6.69 10.80 2.05
CA GLY A 169 -5.46 10.09 2.36
C GLY A 169 -4.49 10.90 3.21
N GLN A 170 -4.26 12.16 2.84
CA GLN A 170 -3.40 13.05 3.63
C GLN A 170 -3.96 13.28 5.04
N ASN A 171 -5.26 13.42 5.18
CA ASN A 171 -5.91 13.54 6.49
C ASN A 171 -5.67 12.29 7.34
N ALA A 172 -5.85 11.09 6.79
CA ALA A 172 -5.62 9.84 7.50
C ALA A 172 -4.15 9.70 7.96
N LEU A 173 -3.18 10.05 7.11
CA LEU A 173 -1.76 10.06 7.51
C LEU A 173 -1.45 11.12 8.57
N ASN A 174 -2.10 12.27 8.53
CA ASN A 174 -1.96 13.30 9.56
C ASN A 174 -2.54 12.83 10.90
N ASP A 175 -3.65 12.12 10.90
CA ASP A 175 -4.25 11.57 12.12
C ASP A 175 -3.38 10.45 12.71
N TYR A 176 -2.81 9.58 11.87
CA TYR A 176 -1.78 8.61 12.30
C TYR A 176 -0.58 9.33 12.97
N LYS A 177 -0.05 10.40 12.35
CA LYS A 177 1.06 11.18 12.92
C LYS A 177 0.71 11.83 14.25
N LYS A 178 -0.50 12.38 14.40
CA LYS A 178 -0.98 12.94 15.67
C LYS A 178 -1.06 11.87 16.75
N ARG A 179 -1.55 10.68 16.41
CA ARG A 179 -1.59 9.54 17.33
C ARG A 179 -0.20 9.11 17.78
N ILE A 180 0.76 9.02 16.84
CA ILE A 180 2.17 8.77 17.17
C ILE A 180 2.70 9.81 18.16
N ALA A 181 2.44 11.09 17.93
CA ALA A 181 2.91 12.15 18.84
C ALA A 181 2.32 12.02 20.26
N ALA A 182 1.04 11.70 20.37
CA ALA A 182 0.38 11.47 21.65
C ALA A 182 0.96 10.25 22.38
N ILE A 183 1.22 9.15 21.69
CA ILE A 183 1.86 7.95 22.26
C ILE A 183 3.28 8.27 22.73
N LYS A 184 4.07 9.01 21.93
CA LYS A 184 5.41 9.45 22.35
C LYS A 184 5.40 10.22 23.67
N GLU A 185 4.49 11.16 23.81
CA GLU A 185 4.35 11.95 25.03
C GLU A 185 4.02 11.06 26.25
N GLN A 186 3.10 10.11 26.08
CA GLN A 186 2.71 9.18 27.16
C GLN A 186 3.79 8.18 27.52
N LEU A 187 4.62 7.75 26.56
CA LEU A 187 5.72 6.82 26.80
C LEU A 187 6.82 7.41 27.70
N GLY A 188 7.08 8.72 27.61
CA GLY A 188 8.17 9.36 28.35
C GLY A 188 9.50 8.61 28.13
N ASP A 189 10.19 8.26 29.21
CA ASP A 189 11.48 7.56 29.14
C ASP A 189 11.42 6.15 28.54
N LYS A 190 10.24 5.51 28.53
CA LYS A 190 10.05 4.19 27.91
C LYS A 190 10.32 4.19 26.41
N ILE A 191 10.29 5.34 25.74
CA ILE A 191 10.64 5.46 24.31
C ILE A 191 12.08 5.04 24.02
N ASN A 192 12.97 5.08 25.01
CA ASN A 192 14.36 4.65 24.88
C ASN A 192 14.54 3.13 24.93
N SER A 193 13.47 2.37 25.21
CA SER A 193 13.52 0.92 25.24
C SER A 193 13.92 0.34 23.89
N LYS A 194 14.78 -0.68 23.94
CA LYS A 194 15.16 -1.48 22.77
C LYS A 194 14.10 -2.55 22.54
N VAL A 195 13.38 -2.42 21.43
CA VAL A 195 12.31 -3.35 21.05
C VAL A 195 12.81 -4.32 19.99
N SER A 196 12.76 -5.62 20.29
CA SER A 196 13.09 -6.70 19.38
C SER A 196 11.82 -7.28 18.74
N ILE A 197 11.90 -7.66 17.44
CA ILE A 197 10.79 -8.29 16.72
C ILE A 197 11.28 -9.60 16.09
N LEU A 198 10.59 -10.70 16.45
CA LEU A 198 10.90 -12.04 15.99
C LEU A 198 9.72 -12.62 15.21
N ARG A 199 10.03 -13.50 14.27
CA ARG A 199 9.01 -14.30 13.58
C ARG A 199 9.43 -15.76 13.52
N PHE A 200 8.53 -16.64 13.93
CA PHE A 200 8.66 -18.08 13.83
C PHE A 200 7.76 -18.61 12.72
N VAL A 201 8.35 -19.23 11.73
CA VAL A 201 7.63 -19.89 10.63
C VAL A 201 8.15 -21.30 10.46
N PRO A 202 7.41 -22.23 9.84
CA PRO A 202 7.92 -23.59 9.62
C PRO A 202 9.32 -23.58 9.04
N GLY A 203 10.27 -24.18 9.76
CA GLY A 203 11.67 -24.34 9.36
C GLY A 203 12.53 -23.08 9.33
N ASP A 204 12.05 -21.92 9.82
CA ASP A 204 12.82 -20.68 9.77
C ASP A 204 12.49 -19.73 10.94
N VAL A 205 13.52 -19.19 11.56
CA VAL A 205 13.38 -18.13 12.58
C VAL A 205 14.01 -16.86 12.06
N ARG A 206 13.31 -15.74 12.26
CA ARG A 206 13.70 -14.45 11.70
C ARG A 206 13.75 -13.37 12.77
N ILE A 207 14.70 -12.47 12.61
CA ILE A 207 14.79 -11.22 13.37
C ILE A 207 14.45 -10.09 12.41
N TYR A 208 13.37 -9.36 12.68
CA TYR A 208 12.91 -8.27 11.82
C TYR A 208 13.63 -6.96 12.11
N GLN A 209 13.96 -6.24 11.05
CA GLN A 209 14.72 -5.00 11.06
C GLN A 209 13.85 -3.79 10.67
N LYS A 210 14.46 -2.61 10.46
CA LYS A 210 13.73 -1.35 10.31
C LYS A 210 12.81 -1.29 9.07
N ASN A 211 13.19 -1.91 7.94
CA ASN A 211 12.38 -1.93 6.72
C ASN A 211 11.31 -3.03 6.70
N SER A 212 10.98 -3.62 7.84
CA SER A 212 9.74 -4.38 8.01
C SER A 212 8.59 -3.44 8.36
N PHE A 213 7.34 -3.88 8.12
CA PHE A 213 6.16 -3.09 8.48
C PHE A 213 6.18 -2.65 9.96
N SER A 214 6.30 -3.63 10.87
CA SER A 214 6.39 -3.34 12.31
C SER A 214 7.64 -2.54 12.68
N GLY A 215 8.76 -2.74 11.98
CA GLY A 215 9.97 -1.95 12.15
C GLY A 215 9.75 -0.46 11.87
N VAL A 216 9.03 -0.13 10.80
CA VAL A 216 8.68 1.26 10.44
C VAL A 216 7.76 1.88 11.49
N VAL A 217 6.73 1.16 11.96
CA VAL A 217 5.83 1.69 13.00
C VAL A 217 6.58 1.97 14.30
N LEU A 218 7.46 1.04 14.74
CA LEU A 218 8.30 1.26 15.93
C LEU A 218 9.25 2.45 15.76
N ASN A 219 9.82 2.62 14.56
CA ASN A 219 10.68 3.75 14.23
C ASN A 219 9.91 5.08 14.24
N ASP A 220 8.69 5.11 13.72
CA ASP A 220 7.81 6.29 13.74
C ASP A 220 7.52 6.73 15.20
N ILE A 221 7.30 5.79 16.11
CA ILE A 221 7.15 6.06 17.55
C ILE A 221 8.47 6.56 18.16
N GLY A 222 9.60 6.09 17.67
CA GLY A 222 10.93 6.48 18.13
C GLY A 222 11.58 5.50 19.09
N PHE A 223 11.06 4.27 19.21
CA PHE A 223 11.71 3.21 19.95
C PHE A 223 13.10 2.90 19.41
N LYS A 224 13.99 2.53 20.30
CA LYS A 224 15.32 2.00 19.94
C LYS A 224 15.19 0.55 19.48
N ARG A 225 16.19 0.13 18.72
CA ARG A 225 16.31 -1.27 18.29
C ARG A 225 17.61 -1.86 18.81
N PRO A 226 17.67 -3.18 19.09
CA PRO A 226 18.94 -3.85 19.31
C PRO A 226 19.89 -3.63 18.11
N PRO A 227 21.24 -3.57 18.30
CA PRO A 227 22.17 -3.16 17.24
C PRO A 227 22.07 -3.93 15.92
N LEU A 228 21.81 -5.25 15.98
CA LEU A 228 21.61 -6.07 14.77
C LEU A 228 20.29 -5.82 14.08
N GLN A 229 19.32 -5.24 14.77
CA GLN A 229 17.98 -4.94 14.27
C GLN A 229 17.84 -3.49 13.80
N ASP A 230 18.82 -2.65 14.14
CA ASP A 230 18.90 -1.24 13.73
C ASP A 230 19.59 -1.09 12.37
N LYS A 231 19.06 -1.79 11.37
CA LYS A 231 19.54 -1.80 9.99
C LYS A 231 18.38 -1.47 9.05
N ASP A 232 18.69 -0.74 7.96
CA ASP A 232 17.72 -0.41 6.91
C ASP A 232 17.49 -1.61 5.96
N GLU A 233 17.20 -2.76 6.57
CA GLU A 233 16.93 -4.02 5.92
C GLU A 233 15.61 -4.61 6.43
N PHE A 234 15.11 -5.64 5.75
CA PHE A 234 13.83 -6.26 6.09
C PHE A 234 13.93 -7.20 7.29
N ALA A 235 14.80 -8.22 7.21
CA ALA A 235 14.95 -9.23 8.24
C ALA A 235 16.22 -10.08 8.04
N ILE A 236 16.80 -10.53 9.13
CA ILE A 236 17.76 -11.63 9.15
C ILE A 236 16.96 -12.94 9.21
N LYS A 237 17.28 -13.89 8.35
CA LYS A 237 16.62 -15.20 8.24
C LYS A 237 17.58 -16.32 8.58
N GLY A 238 17.04 -17.51 8.87
CA GLY A 238 17.86 -18.69 9.16
C GLY A 238 18.64 -18.57 10.45
N ILE A 239 18.05 -17.93 11.46
CA ILE A 239 18.68 -17.77 12.79
C ILE A 239 18.79 -19.15 13.45
N THR A 240 19.96 -19.45 14.01
CA THR A 240 20.22 -20.68 14.78
C THR A 240 20.14 -20.41 16.29
N LYS A 241 20.05 -21.47 17.10
CA LYS A 241 19.91 -21.33 18.56
C LYS A 241 21.12 -20.64 19.23
N GLU A 242 22.30 -20.79 18.69
CA GLU A 242 23.50 -20.10 19.16
C GLU A 242 23.40 -18.57 19.00
N GLN A 243 22.52 -18.12 18.11
CA GLN A 243 22.27 -16.70 17.85
C GLN A 243 21.12 -16.11 18.70
N ILE A 244 20.51 -16.90 19.61
CA ILE A 244 19.48 -16.43 20.52
C ILE A 244 19.88 -15.14 21.26
N PRO A 245 21.12 -14.95 21.75
CA PRO A 245 21.51 -13.69 22.39
C PRO A 245 21.28 -12.44 21.52
N ASN A 246 21.27 -12.57 20.20
CA ASN A 246 21.00 -11.47 19.25
C ASN A 246 19.51 -11.07 19.19
N MET A 247 18.65 -11.87 19.80
CA MET A 247 17.20 -11.60 19.89
C MET A 247 16.83 -10.69 21.05
N ASP A 248 17.76 -10.42 21.97
CA ASP A 248 17.46 -9.69 23.20
C ASP A 248 17.15 -8.21 22.93
N GLY A 249 16.42 -7.63 23.87
CA GLY A 249 16.04 -6.24 23.95
C GLY A 249 15.42 -5.96 25.31
N ASP A 250 14.95 -4.75 25.55
CA ASP A 250 14.16 -4.45 26.76
C ASP A 250 12.75 -5.05 26.66
N TYR A 251 12.26 -5.22 25.42
CA TYR A 251 11.01 -5.88 25.05
C TYR A 251 11.23 -6.75 23.82
N VAL A 252 10.64 -7.94 23.84
CA VAL A 252 10.62 -8.86 22.69
C VAL A 252 9.18 -9.11 22.28
N PHE A 253 8.83 -8.75 21.07
CA PHE A 253 7.57 -9.13 20.46
C PHE A 253 7.81 -10.21 19.41
N TYR A 254 6.99 -11.24 19.42
CA TYR A 254 7.08 -12.25 18.39
C TYR A 254 5.72 -12.64 17.85
N PHE A 255 5.71 -13.08 16.62
CA PHE A 255 4.54 -13.66 15.98
C PHE A 255 4.92 -14.92 15.22
N THR A 256 3.93 -15.76 15.01
CA THR A 256 4.09 -17.03 14.32
C THR A 256 3.38 -16.94 12.97
N SER A 257 3.70 -17.86 12.03
CA SER A 257 2.94 -17.94 10.80
C SER A 257 1.46 -18.18 11.09
N ASP A 258 0.59 -17.56 10.28
CA ASP A 258 -0.85 -17.72 10.32
C ASP A 258 -1.23 -19.22 10.37
N LYS A 259 -2.13 -19.58 11.28
CA LYS A 259 -2.53 -20.98 11.57
C LYS A 259 -2.96 -21.75 10.35
N ASP A 260 -3.61 -21.09 9.38
CA ASP A 260 -4.08 -21.75 8.17
C ASP A 260 -3.00 -21.85 7.08
N ALA A 261 -1.98 -20.98 7.13
CA ALA A 261 -0.76 -21.13 6.33
C ALA A 261 0.17 -22.21 6.89
N ASP A 262 -0.01 -22.56 8.15
CA ASP A 262 0.75 -23.54 8.91
C ASP A 262 -0.20 -24.62 9.47
N LYS A 263 -0.67 -25.47 8.58
CA LYS A 263 -1.67 -26.54 8.89
C LYS A 263 -1.27 -27.44 10.07
N ASN A 264 0.02 -27.57 10.34
CA ASN A 264 0.57 -28.40 11.41
C ASN A 264 0.88 -27.58 12.67
N ASN A 265 0.60 -26.27 12.67
CA ASN A 265 0.95 -25.36 13.78
C ASN A 265 2.46 -25.36 14.13
N GLU A 266 3.30 -25.60 13.13
CA GLU A 266 4.76 -25.73 13.29
C GLU A 266 5.40 -24.42 13.77
N GLY A 267 4.90 -23.27 13.30
CA GLY A 267 5.36 -21.95 13.74
C GLY A 267 5.18 -21.73 15.23
N ASN A 268 4.01 -22.09 15.78
CA ASN A 268 3.76 -22.01 17.22
C ASN A 268 4.56 -23.05 18.00
N THR A 269 4.74 -24.25 17.48
CA THR A 269 5.57 -25.29 18.07
C THR A 269 7.02 -24.82 18.14
N LEU A 270 7.53 -24.25 17.04
CA LEU A 270 8.87 -23.69 16.97
C LEU A 270 9.05 -22.51 17.97
N ALA A 271 8.08 -21.60 18.03
CA ALA A 271 8.12 -20.47 18.95
C ALA A 271 8.19 -20.97 20.42
N LYS A 272 7.38 -21.97 20.79
CA LYS A 272 7.41 -22.57 22.11
C LYS A 272 8.77 -23.22 22.40
N GLU A 273 9.29 -24.02 21.48
CA GLU A 273 10.60 -24.65 21.62
C GLU A 273 11.72 -23.64 21.86
N TRP A 274 11.66 -22.49 21.15
CA TRP A 274 12.68 -21.46 21.28
C TRP A 274 12.52 -20.61 22.56
N THR A 275 11.31 -20.24 22.92
CA THR A 275 11.05 -19.45 24.13
C THR A 275 11.28 -20.26 25.41
N GLU A 276 11.18 -21.59 25.35
CA GLU A 276 11.51 -22.50 26.45
C GLU A 276 13.01 -22.86 26.52
N ASP A 277 13.79 -22.53 25.48
CA ASP A 277 15.23 -22.81 25.44
C ASP A 277 15.98 -22.09 26.61
N PRO A 278 16.94 -22.75 27.25
CA PRO A 278 17.75 -22.16 28.32
C PRO A 278 18.41 -20.84 27.94
N LEU A 279 18.93 -20.72 26.70
CA LEU A 279 19.53 -19.47 26.22
C LEU A 279 18.48 -18.35 26.10
N PHE A 280 17.27 -18.66 25.64
CA PHE A 280 16.20 -17.68 25.52
C PHE A 280 15.72 -17.20 26.88
N LYS A 281 15.62 -18.09 27.87
CA LYS A 281 15.29 -17.75 29.27
C LYS A 281 16.34 -16.87 29.93
N GLN A 282 17.56 -16.83 29.39
CA GLN A 282 18.62 -15.95 29.90
C GLN A 282 18.57 -14.53 29.34
N LEU A 283 17.78 -14.29 28.28
CA LEU A 283 17.56 -12.95 27.73
C LEU A 283 17.00 -12.02 28.81
N GLN A 284 17.38 -10.73 28.75
CA GLN A 284 16.90 -9.77 29.71
C GLN A 284 15.40 -9.60 29.65
N ALA A 285 14.84 -9.52 28.43
CA ALA A 285 13.39 -9.46 28.23
C ALA A 285 12.66 -10.66 28.84
N SER A 286 13.24 -11.87 28.78
CA SER A 286 12.64 -13.07 29.38
C SER A 286 12.63 -13.01 30.90
N LYS A 287 13.73 -12.57 31.52
CA LYS A 287 13.84 -12.38 33.00
C LYS A 287 12.86 -11.33 33.50
N ASP A 288 12.61 -10.30 32.71
CA ASP A 288 11.72 -9.19 33.06
C ASP A 288 10.25 -9.47 32.69
N ASN A 289 9.92 -10.67 32.20
CA ASN A 289 8.58 -11.03 31.69
C ASN A 289 8.07 -10.08 30.59
N LYS A 290 8.96 -9.62 29.72
CA LYS A 290 8.66 -8.69 28.61
C LYS A 290 8.79 -9.36 27.23
N VAL A 291 8.40 -10.62 27.15
CA VAL A 291 8.30 -11.38 25.89
C VAL A 291 6.84 -11.61 25.57
N PHE A 292 6.37 -11.08 24.46
CA PHE A 292 4.94 -11.08 24.11
C PHE A 292 4.70 -11.67 22.74
N GLN A 293 3.76 -12.61 22.65
CA GLN A 293 3.22 -13.03 21.36
C GLN A 293 2.16 -12.03 20.92
N VAL A 294 2.25 -11.60 19.66
CA VAL A 294 1.33 -10.66 19.04
C VAL A 294 0.73 -11.24 17.75
N ASP A 295 -0.30 -10.60 17.24
CA ASP A 295 -1.00 -11.04 16.04
C ASP A 295 -0.14 -10.78 14.78
N GLU A 296 0.13 -11.83 14.00
CA GLU A 296 0.91 -11.72 12.76
C GLU A 296 0.21 -10.85 11.72
N VAL A 297 -1.11 -10.88 11.66
CA VAL A 297 -1.86 -10.07 10.68
C VAL A 297 -1.59 -8.59 10.95
N ILE A 298 -1.71 -8.18 12.20
CA ILE A 298 -1.56 -6.79 12.62
C ILE A 298 -0.10 -6.32 12.54
N TRP A 299 0.85 -7.17 12.96
CA TRP A 299 2.25 -6.78 13.05
C TRP A 299 3.06 -7.01 11.78
N ASN A 300 2.48 -7.69 10.76
CA ASN A 300 3.26 -8.08 9.58
C ASN A 300 2.46 -8.15 8.28
N THR A 301 1.40 -8.98 8.18
CA THR A 301 0.88 -9.40 6.89
C THR A 301 -0.19 -8.51 6.29
N ALA A 302 -0.97 -7.80 7.07
CA ALA A 302 -1.93 -6.81 6.58
C ALA A 302 -1.20 -5.58 6.01
N GLY A 303 -0.26 -5.04 6.77
CA GLY A 303 0.79 -4.13 6.28
C GLY A 303 0.34 -2.72 5.89
N GLY A 304 -0.91 -2.35 6.13
CA GLY A 304 -1.46 -1.05 5.75
C GLY A 304 -1.77 -0.13 6.94
N ILE A 305 -2.44 0.97 6.66
CA ILE A 305 -2.73 2.02 7.65
C ILE A 305 -3.66 1.57 8.78
N VAL A 306 -4.59 0.65 8.50
CA VAL A 306 -5.49 0.10 9.53
C VAL A 306 -4.69 -0.77 10.48
N ALA A 307 -3.87 -1.70 9.94
CA ALA A 307 -2.97 -2.53 10.74
C ALA A 307 -1.96 -1.68 11.54
N ALA A 308 -1.43 -0.59 10.96
CA ALA A 308 -0.56 0.33 11.68
C ALA A 308 -1.25 0.93 12.91
N ASN A 309 -2.49 1.37 12.78
CA ASN A 309 -3.27 1.90 13.90
C ASN A 309 -3.60 0.84 14.95
N LEU A 310 -3.92 -0.39 14.54
CA LEU A 310 -4.13 -1.51 15.45
C LEU A 310 -2.84 -1.92 16.19
N MET A 311 -1.68 -1.83 15.51
CA MET A 311 -0.40 -2.02 16.17
C MET A 311 -0.13 -0.93 17.22
N LEU A 312 -0.58 0.32 17.00
CA LEU A 312 -0.51 1.37 18.03
C LEU A 312 -1.38 1.04 19.26
N ASP A 313 -2.55 0.40 19.08
CA ASP A 313 -3.38 -0.10 20.20
C ASP A 313 -2.60 -1.12 21.04
N ASP A 314 -1.88 -2.03 20.38
CA ASP A 314 -1.01 -2.99 21.07
C ASP A 314 0.15 -2.30 21.80
N ILE A 315 0.78 -1.30 21.22
CA ILE A 315 1.84 -0.52 21.88
C ILE A 315 1.29 0.17 23.14
N GLU A 316 0.12 0.80 23.05
CA GLU A 316 -0.53 1.41 24.24
C GLU A 316 -0.81 0.36 25.32
N LYS A 317 -1.28 -0.83 24.93
CA LYS A 317 -1.55 -1.94 25.83
C LYS A 317 -0.31 -2.44 26.59
N TYR A 318 0.81 -2.63 25.88
CA TYR A 318 2.01 -3.24 26.46
C TYR A 318 2.92 -2.24 27.17
N PHE A 319 2.86 -0.96 26.85
CA PHE A 319 3.75 0.05 27.42
C PHE A 319 3.06 1.03 28.36
N LEU A 320 1.75 1.27 28.23
CA LEU A 320 1.05 2.31 29.00
C LEU A 320 0.07 1.75 30.04
N LYS A 321 -0.29 0.48 29.92
CA LYS A 321 -1.14 -0.23 30.91
C LYS A 321 -0.29 -1.16 31.76
#